data_c55311591f4c09b68c756e3272a28c00
#
_entry.id   c55311591f4c09b68c756e3272a28c00
#
_cell.length_a   1.000
_cell.length_b   1.000
_cell.length_c   1.000
_cell.angle_alpha   90.00
_cell.angle_beta   90.00
_cell.angle_gamma   90.00
#
_symmetry.space_group_name_H-M   'P 1'
#
loop_
_entity.id
_entity.type
_entity.pdbx_description
1 polymer ?
#
loop_
_entity_poly.entity_id
_entity_poly.type
_entity_poly.pdbx_seq_one_letter_code
_entity_poly.pdbx_strand_id
1 'polypeptide(L)'
;TKDLVLIARHETELSDTTDVASRPEFVDRKRTKDVEGRMVTGWFAEDFTLAEIRTLRARERLPALRPANVRFDGLYQVPTFEEIVALAKAKEAERGRAVGLYPELKHPTMLMEQAGIDVVDLLAGALRKAGLDKAGDRVFVQAFEVAPLQRLNRLVEVPLILLISAEGGPYDEKNLRWADMMTPAGLAEIAKYADGIGPYMGHVLAADGTPTRLVADAHAAGLKVHPWTLRKENFFMAPALKNSGAPNAPGKLAEAVALLEQAGADGVFTDDPALVVPALRRR
;
A
#
# COMPACT_ATOMS: atom_id res chain seq x y z
N THR A 1 -11.45 4.83 11.46
CA THR A 1 -11.67 5.63 12.70
C THR A 1 -12.68 4.94 13.61
N LYS A 2 -12.74 5.35 14.89
CA LYS A 2 -13.68 4.83 15.89
C LYS A 2 -15.14 4.99 15.47
N ASP A 3 -15.45 6.02 14.70
CA ASP A 3 -16.78 6.32 14.13
C ASP A 3 -16.93 5.80 12.69
N LEU A 4 -16.15 4.79 12.33
CA LEU A 4 -16.25 3.99 11.10
C LEU A 4 -16.04 4.79 9.79
N VAL A 5 -15.24 5.84 9.83
CA VAL A 5 -14.84 6.56 8.61
C VAL A 5 -13.51 6.04 8.11
N LEU A 6 -13.45 5.67 6.83
CA LEU A 6 -12.19 5.26 6.17
C LEU A 6 -11.29 6.49 5.96
N ILE A 7 -10.07 6.40 6.45
CA ILE A 7 -9.01 7.41 6.28
C ILE A 7 -7.80 6.82 5.57
N ALA A 8 -7.02 7.64 4.88
CA ALA A 8 -5.81 7.20 4.21
C ALA A 8 -4.60 7.23 5.15
N ARG A 9 -4.18 6.06 5.58
CA ARG A 9 -3.01 5.85 6.46
C ARG A 9 -2.26 4.61 6.05
N HIS A 10 -0.92 4.65 6.11
CA HIS A 10 -0.12 3.45 5.90
C HIS A 10 -0.12 2.58 7.17
N GLU A 11 0.02 3.19 8.34
CA GLU A 11 -0.01 2.49 9.63
C GLU A 11 -1.26 2.89 10.42
N THR A 12 -1.79 1.99 11.24
CA THR A 12 -2.84 2.34 12.21
C THR A 12 -2.30 3.22 13.33
N GLU A 13 -1.02 3.07 13.69
CA GLU A 13 -0.32 3.93 14.64
C GLU A 13 -0.04 5.31 14.02
N LEU A 14 -0.32 6.39 14.75
CA LEU A 14 -0.39 7.76 14.25
C LEU A 14 0.87 8.61 14.50
N SER A 15 1.72 8.23 15.48
CA SER A 15 2.77 9.16 15.97
C SER A 15 3.89 9.41 14.97
N ASP A 16 4.23 8.43 14.14
CA ASP A 16 5.32 8.57 13.16
C ASP A 16 5.00 9.54 12.02
N THR A 17 3.73 9.77 11.76
CA THR A 17 3.28 10.51 10.57
C THR A 17 2.28 11.63 10.89
N THR A 18 2.03 11.89 12.18
CA THR A 18 1.23 13.03 12.66
C THR A 18 1.85 13.68 13.89
N ASP A 19 1.28 14.82 14.28
CA ASP A 19 1.65 15.55 15.48
C ASP A 19 0.94 15.05 16.77
N VAL A 20 0.29 13.89 16.76
CA VAL A 20 -0.49 13.35 17.89
C VAL A 20 0.31 13.28 19.18
N ALA A 21 1.59 12.93 19.12
CA ALA A 21 2.46 12.80 20.29
C ALA A 21 2.72 14.15 21.01
N SER A 22 2.49 15.28 20.33
CA SER A 22 2.62 16.63 20.89
C SER A 22 1.28 17.24 21.33
N ARG A 23 0.18 16.44 21.31
CA ARG A 23 -1.17 16.89 21.64
C ARG A 23 -1.51 16.50 23.09
N PRO A 24 -1.53 17.45 24.02
CA PRO A 24 -1.79 17.16 25.45
C PRO A 24 -3.19 16.55 25.67
N GLU A 25 -4.18 16.89 24.86
CA GLU A 25 -5.53 16.37 24.91
C GLU A 25 -5.64 14.86 24.62
N PHE A 26 -4.59 14.27 24.03
CA PHE A 26 -4.55 12.85 23.66
C PHE A 26 -3.52 12.03 24.43
N VAL A 27 -2.85 12.60 25.43
CA VAL A 27 -1.78 11.91 26.16
C VAL A 27 -2.27 10.61 26.82
N ASP A 28 -3.46 10.60 27.38
CA ASP A 28 -4.06 9.45 28.07
C ASP A 28 -4.58 8.37 27.11
N ARG A 29 -4.56 8.61 25.81
CA ARG A 29 -4.93 7.62 24.78
C ARG A 29 -3.76 6.80 24.27
N LYS A 30 -2.55 7.10 24.70
CA LYS A 30 -1.37 6.31 24.37
C LYS A 30 -1.49 4.94 25.01
N ARG A 31 -1.36 3.88 24.20
CA ARG A 31 -1.45 2.51 24.69
C ARG A 31 -0.59 1.55 23.87
N THR A 32 -0.46 0.33 24.35
CA THR A 32 0.25 -0.75 23.65
C THR A 32 -0.78 -1.73 23.09
N LYS A 33 -0.67 -2.02 21.79
CA LYS A 33 -1.48 -3.03 21.10
C LYS A 33 -0.57 -4.06 20.41
N ASP A 34 -1.10 -5.25 20.23
CA ASP A 34 -0.52 -6.23 19.31
C ASP A 34 -0.95 -5.86 17.88
N VAL A 35 0.00 -5.47 17.05
CA VAL A 35 -0.21 -5.21 15.63
C VAL A 35 0.41 -6.35 14.85
N GLU A 36 -0.40 -7.35 14.52
CA GLU A 36 -0.01 -8.54 13.76
C GLU A 36 1.22 -9.27 14.34
N GLY A 37 1.19 -9.52 15.65
CA GLY A 37 2.26 -10.23 16.36
C GLY A 37 3.40 -9.32 16.84
N ARG A 38 3.29 -8.01 16.66
CA ARG A 38 4.25 -7.02 17.16
C ARG A 38 3.61 -6.09 18.17
N MET A 39 4.19 -6.00 19.37
CA MET A 39 3.74 -5.04 20.38
C MET A 39 4.17 -3.63 19.99
N VAL A 40 3.20 -2.77 19.67
CA VAL A 40 3.41 -1.38 19.27
C VAL A 40 2.80 -0.47 20.33
N THR A 41 3.56 0.55 20.77
CA THR A 41 3.09 1.54 21.75
C THR A 41 2.93 2.90 21.08
N GLY A 42 1.73 3.43 21.09
CA GLY A 42 1.42 4.72 20.44
C GLY A 42 -0.05 5.10 20.50
N TRP A 43 -0.51 5.84 19.53
CA TRP A 43 -1.89 6.27 19.34
C TRP A 43 -2.44 5.64 18.07
N PHE A 44 -3.55 4.95 18.16
CA PHE A 44 -4.08 4.14 17.05
C PHE A 44 -5.32 4.78 16.44
N ALA A 45 -5.40 4.83 15.12
CA ALA A 45 -6.46 5.51 14.37
C ALA A 45 -7.87 5.08 14.77
N GLU A 46 -8.06 3.80 15.02
CA GLU A 46 -9.33 3.20 15.44
C GLU A 46 -9.80 3.61 16.84
N ASP A 47 -8.93 4.28 17.61
CA ASP A 47 -9.29 4.83 18.92
C ASP A 47 -9.82 6.26 18.83
N PHE A 48 -9.73 6.90 17.67
CA PHE A 48 -10.11 8.30 17.42
C PHE A 48 -11.32 8.40 16.48
N THR A 49 -12.18 9.36 16.75
CA THR A 49 -13.22 9.79 15.81
C THR A 49 -12.60 10.58 14.65
N LEU A 50 -13.30 10.70 13.53
CA LEU A 50 -12.88 11.57 12.44
C LEU A 50 -12.67 13.01 12.90
N ALA A 51 -13.55 13.53 13.76
CA ALA A 51 -13.44 14.89 14.29
C ALA A 51 -12.11 15.11 15.03
N GLU A 52 -11.66 14.13 15.82
CA GLU A 52 -10.36 14.17 16.51
C GLU A 52 -9.19 14.03 15.52
N ILE A 53 -9.26 13.09 14.57
CA ILE A 53 -8.24 12.94 13.51
C ILE A 53 -8.07 14.25 12.72
N ARG A 54 -9.14 15.00 12.47
CA ARG A 54 -9.10 16.29 11.76
C ARG A 54 -8.33 17.39 12.51
N THR A 55 -8.13 17.27 13.81
CA THR A 55 -7.29 18.20 14.58
C THR A 55 -5.81 17.96 14.36
N LEU A 56 -5.42 16.74 13.97
CA LEU A 56 -4.03 16.36 13.73
C LEU A 56 -3.48 16.93 12.42
N ARG A 57 -2.16 17.02 12.35
CA ARG A 57 -1.44 17.45 11.15
C ARG A 57 -0.41 16.41 10.75
N ALA A 58 -0.35 16.15 9.45
CA ALA A 58 0.61 15.22 8.86
C ALA A 58 2.06 15.70 9.01
N ARG A 59 2.98 14.75 9.16
CA ARG A 59 4.43 14.98 9.26
C ARG A 59 5.19 13.98 8.41
N GLU A 60 6.38 14.36 7.94
CA GLU A 60 7.29 13.47 7.22
C GLU A 60 7.84 12.38 8.17
N ARG A 61 7.67 11.12 7.78
CA ARG A 61 8.15 9.96 8.56
C ARG A 61 9.66 9.75 8.47
N LEU A 62 10.25 10.10 7.34
CA LEU A 62 11.66 9.83 7.01
C LEU A 62 12.45 11.13 6.79
N PRO A 63 12.50 12.06 7.76
CA PRO A 63 13.09 13.41 7.55
C PRO A 63 14.57 13.35 7.18
N ALA A 64 15.31 12.34 7.65
CA ALA A 64 16.74 12.18 7.31
C ALA A 64 16.93 11.79 5.82
N LEU A 65 16.00 11.04 5.24
CA LEU A 65 16.04 10.65 3.82
C LEU A 65 15.35 11.69 2.92
N ARG A 66 14.33 12.38 3.44
CA ARG A 66 13.46 13.31 2.70
C ARG A 66 13.37 14.68 3.35
N PRO A 67 14.51 15.36 3.61
CA PRO A 67 14.51 16.64 4.34
C PRO A 67 13.66 17.72 3.66
N ALA A 68 13.53 17.69 2.33
CA ALA A 68 12.69 18.65 1.60
C ALA A 68 11.19 18.51 1.90
N ASN A 69 10.72 17.38 2.41
CA ASN A 69 9.31 17.16 2.74
C ASN A 69 8.93 17.78 4.10
N VAL A 70 9.89 17.96 4.99
CA VAL A 70 9.68 18.56 6.33
C VAL A 70 8.99 19.94 6.25
N ARG A 71 9.20 20.69 5.16
CA ARG A 71 8.50 21.96 4.90
C ARG A 71 6.97 21.85 4.85
N PHE A 72 6.45 20.63 4.69
CA PHE A 72 5.01 20.36 4.65
C PHE A 72 4.45 19.89 5.99
N ASP A 73 5.31 19.67 6.99
CA ASP A 73 4.89 19.27 8.33
C ASP A 73 3.93 20.31 8.91
N GLY A 74 2.84 19.81 9.47
CA GLY A 74 1.82 20.66 10.09
C GLY A 74 0.83 21.32 9.12
N LEU A 75 1.00 21.20 7.79
CA LEU A 75 0.15 21.87 6.81
C LEU A 75 -1.11 21.07 6.44
N TYR A 76 -1.03 19.74 6.42
CA TYR A 76 -2.08 18.89 5.87
C TYR A 76 -2.74 18.04 6.96
N GLN A 77 -4.04 17.82 6.78
CA GLN A 77 -4.83 16.87 7.56
C GLN A 77 -4.72 15.46 6.95
N VAL A 78 -5.09 14.44 7.73
CA VAL A 78 -5.29 13.08 7.21
C VAL A 78 -6.57 13.06 6.37
N PRO A 79 -6.52 12.69 5.08
CA PRO A 79 -7.70 12.67 4.24
C PRO A 79 -8.56 11.43 4.48
N THR A 80 -9.87 11.55 4.25
CA THR A 80 -10.78 10.40 4.16
C THR A 80 -10.69 9.75 2.79
N PHE A 81 -11.15 8.49 2.67
CA PHE A 81 -11.27 7.82 1.37
C PHE A 81 -12.23 8.58 0.44
N GLU A 82 -13.33 9.13 0.95
CA GLU A 82 -14.29 9.91 0.18
C GLU A 82 -13.64 11.19 -0.43
N GLU A 83 -12.78 11.87 0.32
CA GLU A 83 -12.02 13.02 -0.19
C GLU A 83 -11.02 12.63 -1.27
N ILE A 84 -10.40 11.45 -1.15
CA ILE A 84 -9.48 10.93 -2.19
C ILE A 84 -10.26 10.61 -3.46
N VAL A 85 -11.43 9.98 -3.36
CA VAL A 85 -12.33 9.75 -4.50
C VAL A 85 -12.71 11.07 -5.17
N ALA A 86 -13.11 12.07 -4.38
CA ALA A 86 -13.45 13.39 -4.90
C ALA A 86 -12.27 14.07 -5.60
N LEU A 87 -11.06 13.97 -5.03
CA LEU A 87 -9.84 14.49 -5.63
C LEU A 87 -9.52 13.79 -6.95
N ALA A 88 -9.63 12.46 -7.02
CA ALA A 88 -9.38 11.69 -8.24
C ALA A 88 -10.33 12.14 -9.36
N LYS A 89 -11.64 12.26 -9.08
CA LYS A 89 -12.65 12.74 -10.02
C LYS A 89 -12.38 14.19 -10.48
N ALA A 90 -11.98 15.07 -9.56
CA ALA A 90 -11.62 16.45 -9.91
C ALA A 90 -10.39 16.51 -10.82
N LYS A 91 -9.37 15.69 -10.55
CA LYS A 91 -8.16 15.60 -11.38
C LYS A 91 -8.41 14.94 -12.73
N GLU A 92 -9.34 14.03 -12.82
CA GLU A 92 -9.81 13.47 -14.09
C GLU A 92 -10.46 14.55 -14.96
N ALA A 93 -11.38 15.33 -14.38
CA ALA A 93 -12.03 16.45 -15.09
C ALA A 93 -11.02 17.52 -15.54
N GLU A 94 -10.04 17.86 -14.68
CA GLU A 94 -8.98 18.84 -14.99
C GLU A 94 -8.06 18.38 -16.13
N ARG A 95 -7.71 17.08 -16.15
CA ARG A 95 -6.67 16.54 -17.05
C ARG A 95 -7.22 15.87 -18.32
N GLY A 96 -8.53 15.66 -18.42
CA GLY A 96 -9.17 14.93 -19.51
C GLY A 96 -8.75 13.46 -19.62
N ARG A 97 -8.22 12.88 -18.53
CA ARG A 97 -7.84 11.47 -18.46
C ARG A 97 -8.16 10.92 -17.08
N ALA A 98 -8.60 9.66 -17.05
CA ALA A 98 -8.95 9.03 -15.83
C ALA A 98 -7.77 8.87 -14.85
N VAL A 99 -8.08 9.03 -13.57
CA VAL A 99 -7.19 8.78 -12.44
C VAL A 99 -7.74 7.57 -11.69
N GLY A 100 -7.01 6.46 -11.69
CA GLY A 100 -7.39 5.27 -10.97
C GLY A 100 -7.16 5.40 -9.47
N LEU A 101 -7.81 4.50 -8.70
CA LEU A 101 -7.63 4.37 -7.26
C LEU A 101 -7.04 3.00 -6.94
N TYR A 102 -6.23 2.93 -5.89
CA TYR A 102 -5.62 1.69 -5.47
C TYR A 102 -5.55 1.59 -3.93
N PRO A 103 -6.73 1.52 -3.25
CA PRO A 103 -6.76 1.41 -1.79
C PRO A 103 -6.20 0.07 -1.31
N GLU A 104 -5.57 0.11 -0.14
CA GLU A 104 -5.13 -1.06 0.60
C GLU A 104 -5.95 -1.22 1.88
N LEU A 105 -6.42 -2.44 2.14
CA LEU A 105 -6.97 -2.82 3.44
C LEU A 105 -5.79 -3.09 4.39
N LYS A 106 -5.59 -2.20 5.36
CA LYS A 106 -4.56 -2.34 6.40
C LYS A 106 -5.13 -3.03 7.63
N HIS A 107 -4.50 -4.14 8.03
CA HIS A 107 -4.82 -4.89 9.25
C HIS A 107 -6.29 -5.27 9.43
N PRO A 108 -7.01 -5.76 8.38
CA PRO A 108 -8.45 -5.99 8.46
C PRO A 108 -8.86 -6.98 9.56
N THR A 109 -8.12 -8.10 9.74
CA THR A 109 -8.41 -9.07 10.79
C THR A 109 -8.16 -8.48 12.18
N MET A 110 -7.04 -7.80 12.37
CA MET A 110 -6.73 -7.14 13.65
C MET A 110 -7.78 -6.08 14.03
N LEU A 111 -8.20 -5.24 13.09
CA LEU A 111 -9.22 -4.22 13.32
C LEU A 111 -10.57 -4.83 13.68
N MET A 112 -10.95 -5.93 13.03
CA MET A 112 -12.17 -6.66 13.38
C MET A 112 -12.08 -7.26 14.78
N GLU A 113 -10.97 -7.95 15.12
CA GLU A 113 -10.79 -8.64 16.39
C GLU A 113 -10.65 -7.69 17.58
N GLN A 114 -9.89 -6.58 17.41
CA GLN A 114 -9.54 -5.70 18.53
C GLN A 114 -10.46 -4.48 18.66
N ALA A 115 -11.11 -4.04 17.58
CA ALA A 115 -11.94 -2.84 17.56
C ALA A 115 -13.37 -3.08 17.06
N GLY A 116 -13.69 -4.27 16.56
CA GLY A 116 -15.01 -4.57 15.96
C GLY A 116 -15.24 -3.79 14.65
N ILE A 117 -14.19 -3.35 13.98
CA ILE A 117 -14.28 -2.53 12.76
C ILE A 117 -14.10 -3.42 11.53
N ASP A 118 -15.17 -3.56 10.76
CA ASP A 118 -15.19 -4.30 9.50
C ASP A 118 -14.78 -3.42 8.32
N VAL A 119 -13.48 -3.29 8.10
CA VAL A 119 -12.96 -2.46 6.99
C VAL A 119 -13.27 -3.03 5.61
N VAL A 120 -13.57 -4.33 5.49
CA VAL A 120 -13.96 -4.96 4.22
C VAL A 120 -15.34 -4.45 3.80
N ASP A 121 -16.32 -4.51 4.70
CA ASP A 121 -17.67 -4.00 4.43
C ASP A 121 -17.69 -2.48 4.26
N LEU A 122 -16.90 -1.75 5.06
CA LEU A 122 -16.76 -0.30 4.92
C LEU A 122 -16.23 0.08 3.55
N LEU A 123 -15.17 -0.58 3.07
CA LEU A 123 -14.61 -0.29 1.75
C LEU A 123 -15.56 -0.68 0.61
N ALA A 124 -16.16 -1.88 0.67
CA ALA A 124 -17.15 -2.31 -0.32
C ALA A 124 -18.33 -1.34 -0.40
N GLY A 125 -18.84 -0.88 0.75
CA GLY A 125 -19.90 0.14 0.83
C GLY A 125 -19.47 1.49 0.24
N ALA A 126 -18.25 1.93 0.54
CA ALA A 126 -17.70 3.18 0.02
C ALA A 126 -17.49 3.13 -1.50
N LEU A 127 -17.00 2.02 -2.04
CA LEU A 127 -16.85 1.82 -3.50
C LEU A 127 -18.21 1.85 -4.19
N ARG A 128 -19.23 1.14 -3.68
CA ARG A 128 -20.60 1.17 -4.25
C ARG A 128 -21.19 2.58 -4.20
N LYS A 129 -21.07 3.28 -3.07
CA LYS A 129 -21.54 4.67 -2.93
C LYS A 129 -20.88 5.60 -3.94
N ALA A 130 -19.60 5.37 -4.26
CA ALA A 130 -18.85 6.15 -5.24
C ALA A 130 -19.13 5.78 -6.70
N GLY A 131 -19.82 4.64 -6.96
CA GLY A 131 -20.01 4.04 -8.28
C GLY A 131 -18.70 3.50 -8.87
N LEU A 132 -17.89 2.82 -8.04
CA LEU A 132 -16.53 2.34 -8.34
C LEU A 132 -16.34 0.87 -7.93
N ASP A 133 -17.39 0.06 -8.00
CA ASP A 133 -17.41 -1.34 -7.55
C ASP A 133 -17.47 -2.38 -8.68
N LYS A 134 -17.42 -1.95 -9.96
CA LYS A 134 -17.56 -2.80 -11.14
C LYS A 134 -16.23 -3.09 -11.83
N ALA A 135 -16.17 -4.21 -12.56
CA ALA A 135 -14.96 -4.69 -13.27
C ALA A 135 -14.36 -3.66 -14.24
N GLY A 136 -15.18 -2.76 -14.80
CA GLY A 136 -14.74 -1.71 -15.71
C GLY A 136 -14.21 -0.45 -15.01
N ASP A 137 -14.37 -0.35 -13.70
CA ASP A 137 -13.92 0.80 -12.94
C ASP A 137 -12.39 0.78 -12.78
N ARG A 138 -11.80 1.98 -12.71
CA ARG A 138 -10.35 2.10 -12.56
C ARG A 138 -9.94 2.03 -11.10
N VAL A 139 -10.23 0.91 -10.47
CA VAL A 139 -9.88 0.62 -9.09
C VAL A 139 -9.21 -0.74 -9.03
N PHE A 140 -8.11 -0.82 -8.30
CA PHE A 140 -7.58 -2.05 -7.77
C PHE A 140 -7.70 -1.99 -6.24
N VAL A 141 -7.98 -3.10 -5.58
CA VAL A 141 -7.90 -3.17 -4.12
C VAL A 141 -6.85 -4.19 -3.72
N GLN A 142 -6.08 -3.89 -2.69
CA GLN A 142 -5.00 -4.77 -2.23
C GLN A 142 -5.06 -5.02 -0.72
N ALA A 143 -4.54 -6.17 -0.31
CA ALA A 143 -4.31 -6.51 1.09
C ALA A 143 -3.22 -7.58 1.22
N PHE A 144 -2.60 -7.68 2.41
CA PHE A 144 -1.70 -8.78 2.76
C PHE A 144 -2.43 -10.01 3.29
N GLU A 145 -3.71 -9.90 3.61
CA GLU A 145 -4.51 -10.96 4.22
C GLU A 145 -5.40 -11.67 3.20
N VAL A 146 -5.51 -12.98 3.33
CA VAL A 146 -6.20 -13.85 2.36
C VAL A 146 -7.72 -13.80 2.54
N ALA A 147 -8.23 -14.07 3.75
CA ALA A 147 -9.66 -14.14 4.01
C ALA A 147 -10.40 -12.81 3.74
N PRO A 148 -9.85 -11.63 4.10
CA PRO A 148 -10.41 -10.34 3.72
C PRO A 148 -10.52 -10.14 2.20
N LEU A 149 -9.50 -10.54 1.41
CA LEU A 149 -9.57 -10.47 -0.06
C LEU A 149 -10.61 -11.45 -0.62
N GLN A 150 -10.65 -12.70 -0.15
CA GLN A 150 -11.66 -13.69 -0.54
C GLN A 150 -13.08 -13.19 -0.22
N ARG A 151 -13.26 -12.51 0.91
CA ARG A 151 -14.55 -11.91 1.26
C ARG A 151 -14.88 -10.74 0.34
N LEU A 152 -13.92 -9.85 0.09
CA LEU A 152 -14.11 -8.70 -0.80
C LEU A 152 -14.44 -9.12 -2.22
N ASN A 153 -13.83 -10.20 -2.73
CA ASN A 153 -14.11 -10.78 -4.05
C ASN A 153 -15.59 -11.16 -4.25
N ARG A 154 -16.34 -11.44 -3.17
CA ARG A 154 -17.78 -11.69 -3.22
C ARG A 154 -18.63 -10.42 -3.16
N LEU A 155 -18.04 -9.28 -2.83
CA LEU A 155 -18.75 -8.02 -2.56
C LEU A 155 -18.58 -6.99 -3.68
N VAL A 156 -17.49 -7.04 -4.44
CA VAL A 156 -17.15 -6.11 -5.53
C VAL A 156 -16.62 -6.87 -6.74
N GLU A 157 -16.63 -6.21 -7.90
CA GLU A 157 -16.14 -6.79 -9.16
C GLU A 157 -14.79 -6.18 -9.60
N VAL A 158 -14.24 -5.22 -8.82
CA VAL A 158 -12.94 -4.60 -9.14
C VAL A 158 -11.79 -5.59 -8.93
N PRO A 159 -10.71 -5.48 -9.71
CA PRO A 159 -9.54 -6.35 -9.54
C PRO A 159 -8.93 -6.29 -8.15
N LEU A 160 -8.59 -7.47 -7.61
CA LEU A 160 -8.00 -7.65 -6.28
C LEU A 160 -6.56 -8.12 -6.39
N ILE A 161 -5.69 -7.59 -5.55
CA ILE A 161 -4.27 -7.88 -5.53
C ILE A 161 -3.86 -8.38 -4.14
N LEU A 162 -3.29 -9.59 -4.09
CA LEU A 162 -2.66 -10.08 -2.86
C LEU A 162 -1.25 -9.51 -2.73
N LEU A 163 -1.01 -8.75 -1.68
CA LEU A 163 0.33 -8.26 -1.35
C LEU A 163 1.16 -9.38 -0.72
N ILE A 164 2.44 -9.44 -1.10
CA ILE A 164 3.39 -10.46 -0.63
C ILE A 164 4.60 -9.75 -0.04
N SER A 165 4.84 -9.97 1.26
CA SER A 165 5.98 -9.39 1.97
C SER A 165 7.29 -10.15 1.70
N ALA A 166 8.42 -9.56 2.12
CA ALA A 166 9.75 -10.15 1.92
C ALA A 166 9.89 -11.51 2.61
N GLU A 167 9.32 -11.66 3.81
CA GLU A 167 9.42 -12.86 4.66
C GLU A 167 8.11 -13.10 5.40
N GLY A 168 7.93 -14.30 5.96
CA GLY A 168 6.77 -14.65 6.76
C GLY A 168 5.61 -15.21 5.94
N GLY A 169 4.40 -14.83 6.27
CA GLY A 169 3.14 -15.24 5.65
C GLY A 169 2.00 -14.30 6.02
N PRO A 170 0.78 -14.50 5.50
CA PRO A 170 -0.38 -13.68 5.83
C PRO A 170 -0.73 -13.80 7.32
N TYR A 171 -1.16 -12.68 7.92
CA TYR A 171 -1.47 -12.65 9.36
C TYR A 171 -2.67 -13.55 9.72
N ASP A 172 -3.67 -13.59 8.87
CA ASP A 172 -4.90 -14.36 9.04
C ASP A 172 -4.74 -15.87 8.76
N GLU A 173 -3.66 -16.28 8.07
CA GLU A 173 -3.39 -17.69 7.68
C GLU A 173 -2.04 -18.17 8.23
N LYS A 174 -1.99 -18.50 9.51
CA LYS A 174 -0.74 -18.81 10.26
C LYS A 174 0.11 -19.94 9.67
N ASN A 175 -0.49 -20.83 8.88
CA ASN A 175 0.20 -21.98 8.28
C ASN A 175 0.76 -21.67 6.89
N LEU A 176 0.39 -20.56 6.27
CA LEU A 176 0.87 -20.18 4.95
C LEU A 176 2.20 -19.40 5.07
N ARG A 177 3.06 -19.59 4.08
CA ARG A 177 4.28 -18.82 3.91
C ARG A 177 4.30 -18.17 2.54
N TRP A 178 4.79 -16.94 2.46
CA TRP A 178 4.89 -16.23 1.19
C TRP A 178 5.71 -17.03 0.17
N ALA A 179 6.78 -17.70 0.59
CA ALA A 179 7.60 -18.53 -0.30
C ALA A 179 6.79 -19.67 -0.96
N ASP A 180 5.90 -20.31 -0.22
CA ASP A 180 5.06 -21.40 -0.74
C ASP A 180 3.97 -20.83 -1.67
N MET A 181 3.43 -19.66 -1.35
CA MET A 181 2.40 -18.99 -2.15
C MET A 181 2.94 -18.47 -3.48
N MET A 182 4.25 -18.18 -3.59
CA MET A 182 4.91 -17.78 -4.83
C MET A 182 5.35 -18.94 -5.72
N THR A 183 5.13 -20.20 -5.32
CA THR A 183 5.31 -21.35 -6.20
C THR A 183 4.21 -21.40 -7.28
N PRO A 184 4.41 -22.10 -8.43
CA PRO A 184 3.35 -22.24 -9.44
C PRO A 184 2.02 -22.79 -8.87
N ALA A 185 2.08 -23.72 -7.92
CA ALA A 185 0.89 -24.23 -7.23
C ALA A 185 0.24 -23.18 -6.33
N GLY A 186 1.04 -22.43 -5.55
CA GLY A 186 0.55 -21.33 -4.70
C GLY A 186 -0.08 -20.20 -5.52
N LEU A 187 0.54 -19.82 -6.64
CA LEU A 187 0.00 -18.81 -7.56
C LEU A 187 -1.34 -19.26 -8.17
N ALA A 188 -1.49 -20.54 -8.52
CA ALA A 188 -2.76 -21.08 -8.99
C ALA A 188 -3.87 -21.05 -7.91
N GLU A 189 -3.53 -21.19 -6.62
CA GLU A 189 -4.49 -21.00 -5.53
C GLU A 189 -4.89 -19.53 -5.37
N ILE A 190 -3.92 -18.59 -5.45
CA ILE A 190 -4.20 -17.14 -5.41
C ILE A 190 -5.15 -16.73 -6.54
N ALA A 191 -4.96 -17.24 -7.75
CA ALA A 191 -5.78 -16.92 -8.92
C ALA A 191 -7.27 -17.29 -8.76
N LYS A 192 -7.64 -18.06 -7.74
CA LYS A 192 -9.04 -18.37 -7.45
C LYS A 192 -9.80 -17.21 -6.80
N TYR A 193 -9.10 -16.23 -6.24
CA TYR A 193 -9.71 -15.12 -5.48
C TYR A 193 -9.07 -13.75 -5.70
N ALA A 194 -7.97 -13.67 -6.42
CA ALA A 194 -7.30 -12.42 -6.75
C ALA A 194 -6.91 -12.39 -8.22
N ASP A 195 -6.82 -11.19 -8.79
CA ASP A 195 -6.48 -10.94 -10.20
C ASP A 195 -4.98 -10.68 -10.38
N GLY A 196 -4.24 -10.56 -9.29
CA GLY A 196 -2.82 -10.36 -9.32
C GLY A 196 -2.16 -10.42 -7.95
N ILE A 197 -0.84 -10.28 -7.99
CA ILE A 197 0.01 -10.19 -6.80
C ILE A 197 0.77 -8.88 -6.76
N GLY A 198 0.97 -8.34 -5.55
CA GLY A 198 1.85 -7.21 -5.26
C GLY A 198 3.05 -7.68 -4.44
N PRO A 199 4.09 -8.23 -5.06
CA PRO A 199 5.24 -8.77 -4.31
C PRO A 199 6.19 -7.65 -3.88
N TYR A 200 6.86 -7.87 -2.74
CA TYR A 200 8.06 -7.12 -2.41
C TYR A 200 9.05 -7.14 -3.59
N MET A 201 9.66 -5.99 -3.90
CA MET A 201 10.54 -5.79 -5.06
C MET A 201 11.63 -6.87 -5.19
N GLY A 202 12.22 -7.30 -4.06
CA GLY A 202 13.27 -8.32 -4.04
C GLY A 202 12.82 -9.71 -4.48
N HIS A 203 11.52 -9.96 -4.62
CA HIS A 203 11.01 -11.20 -5.24
C HIS A 203 10.95 -11.12 -6.76
N VAL A 204 10.97 -9.91 -7.34
CA VAL A 204 10.96 -9.70 -8.79
C VAL A 204 12.37 -9.47 -9.34
N LEU A 205 13.19 -8.68 -8.63
CA LEU A 205 14.58 -8.43 -8.97
C LEU A 205 15.50 -8.94 -7.86
N ALA A 206 16.43 -9.81 -8.20
CA ALA A 206 17.46 -10.28 -7.29
C ALA A 206 18.42 -9.14 -6.86
N ALA A 207 19.27 -9.38 -5.87
CA ALA A 207 20.19 -8.38 -5.34
C ALA A 207 21.19 -7.81 -6.38
N ASP A 208 21.50 -8.58 -7.40
CA ASP A 208 22.33 -8.19 -8.55
C ASP A 208 21.55 -7.47 -9.66
N GLY A 209 20.22 -7.30 -9.49
CA GLY A 209 19.32 -6.68 -10.43
C GLY A 209 18.74 -7.63 -11.48
N THR A 210 19.09 -8.92 -11.47
CA THR A 210 18.52 -9.87 -12.44
C THR A 210 17.07 -10.17 -12.16
N PRO A 211 16.18 -10.22 -13.19
CA PRO A 211 14.80 -10.65 -13.02
C PRO A 211 14.70 -12.09 -12.54
N THR A 212 13.79 -12.35 -11.60
CA THR A 212 13.44 -13.70 -11.16
C THR A 212 12.38 -14.31 -12.07
N ARG A 213 12.00 -15.56 -11.82
CA ARG A 213 10.92 -16.23 -12.57
C ARG A 213 9.51 -15.84 -12.11
N LEU A 214 9.36 -15.14 -10.98
CA LEU A 214 8.06 -14.91 -10.34
C LEU A 214 7.03 -14.27 -11.28
N VAL A 215 7.44 -13.29 -12.10
CA VAL A 215 6.52 -12.62 -13.03
C VAL A 215 6.00 -13.60 -14.09
N ALA A 216 6.88 -14.40 -14.68
CA ALA A 216 6.50 -15.39 -15.68
C ALA A 216 5.58 -16.48 -15.09
N ASP A 217 5.90 -16.97 -13.87
CA ASP A 217 5.11 -17.96 -13.18
C ASP A 217 3.72 -17.41 -12.76
N ALA A 218 3.64 -16.13 -12.34
CA ALA A 218 2.38 -15.46 -12.05
C ALA A 218 1.52 -15.27 -13.31
N HIS A 219 2.11 -14.83 -14.41
CA HIS A 219 1.43 -14.70 -15.70
C HIS A 219 0.91 -16.06 -16.21
N ALA A 220 1.66 -17.14 -16.01
CA ALA A 220 1.20 -18.50 -16.34
C ALA A 220 -0.03 -18.93 -15.54
N ALA A 221 -0.20 -18.40 -14.32
CA ALA A 221 -1.40 -18.57 -13.50
C ALA A 221 -2.52 -17.55 -13.80
N GLY A 222 -2.32 -16.63 -14.74
CA GLY A 222 -3.29 -15.58 -15.10
C GLY A 222 -3.26 -14.34 -14.17
N LEU A 223 -2.26 -14.22 -13.32
CA LEU A 223 -2.14 -13.12 -12.35
C LEU A 223 -1.30 -11.97 -12.90
N LYS A 224 -1.75 -10.73 -12.67
CA LYS A 224 -0.93 -9.52 -12.85
C LYS A 224 0.11 -9.39 -11.74
N VAL A 225 1.19 -8.64 -12.01
CA VAL A 225 2.27 -8.43 -11.04
C VAL A 225 2.57 -6.93 -10.88
N HIS A 226 2.30 -6.40 -9.67
CA HIS A 226 2.53 -5.01 -9.30
C HIS A 226 3.48 -4.91 -8.09
N PRO A 227 4.82 -4.98 -8.29
CA PRO A 227 5.79 -4.95 -7.19
C PRO A 227 5.80 -3.59 -6.45
N TRP A 228 6.19 -3.64 -5.18
CA TRP A 228 6.32 -2.49 -4.28
C TRP A 228 7.65 -2.51 -3.53
N THR A 229 8.22 -1.38 -3.14
CA THR A 229 7.96 0.00 -3.54
C THR A 229 9.21 0.54 -4.17
N LEU A 230 9.12 1.02 -5.40
CA LEU A 230 10.23 1.67 -6.10
C LEU A 230 10.39 3.10 -5.55
N ARG A 231 11.53 3.37 -4.94
CA ARG A 231 11.92 4.64 -4.33
C ARG A 231 13.23 5.11 -4.91
N LYS A 232 13.42 6.42 -5.03
CA LYS A 232 14.62 6.98 -5.66
C LYS A 232 15.86 6.93 -4.79
N GLU A 233 15.69 6.92 -3.46
CA GLU A 233 16.83 7.04 -2.54
C GLU A 233 17.68 5.77 -2.52
N ASN A 234 19.02 5.93 -2.51
CA ASN A 234 19.98 4.83 -2.39
C ASN A 234 19.68 3.87 -1.24
N PHE A 235 19.12 4.39 -0.13
CA PHE A 235 18.76 3.59 1.03
C PHE A 235 17.85 2.40 0.67
N PHE A 236 16.90 2.60 -0.25
CA PHE A 236 15.89 1.60 -0.63
C PHE A 236 16.28 0.77 -1.85
N MET A 237 17.34 1.15 -2.56
CA MET A 237 17.76 0.45 -3.77
C MET A 237 18.48 -0.88 -3.46
N ALA A 238 18.27 -1.87 -4.32
CA ALA A 238 19.10 -3.07 -4.35
C ALA A 238 20.57 -2.68 -4.54
N PRO A 239 21.53 -3.46 -4.02
CA PRO A 239 22.97 -3.12 -4.08
C PRO A 239 23.46 -2.72 -5.48
N ALA A 240 23.07 -3.46 -6.52
CA ALA A 240 23.48 -3.20 -7.91
C ALA A 240 22.90 -1.88 -8.47
N LEU A 241 21.80 -1.41 -7.90
CA LEU A 241 21.10 -0.20 -8.34
C LEU A 241 21.43 1.05 -7.52
N LYS A 242 22.37 0.93 -6.57
CA LYS A 242 22.87 2.09 -5.83
C LYS A 242 23.85 2.89 -6.65
N ASN A 243 23.82 4.21 -6.51
CA ASN A 243 24.89 5.10 -6.92
C ASN A 243 25.86 5.33 -5.76
N SER A 244 27.06 5.86 -6.07
CA SER A 244 27.94 6.43 -5.04
C SER A 244 27.25 7.62 -4.36
N GLY A 245 27.28 7.68 -3.05
CA GLY A 245 26.71 8.81 -2.31
C GLY A 245 25.99 8.41 -1.03
N ALA A 246 25.37 9.41 -0.41
CA ALA A 246 24.64 9.27 0.86
C ALA A 246 23.38 8.42 0.70
N PRO A 247 22.83 7.86 1.80
CA PRO A 247 21.59 7.08 1.77
C PRO A 247 20.40 7.82 1.14
N ASN A 248 20.32 9.14 1.28
CA ASN A 248 19.26 9.98 0.71
C ASN A 248 19.53 10.45 -0.73
N ALA A 249 20.74 10.16 -1.28
CA ALA A 249 21.05 10.48 -2.68
C ALA A 249 20.24 9.58 -3.63
N PRO A 250 19.92 10.06 -4.85
CA PRO A 250 19.22 9.24 -5.83
C PRO A 250 20.07 8.02 -6.26
N GLY A 251 19.43 6.84 -6.29
CA GLY A 251 19.99 5.66 -6.93
C GLY A 251 19.68 5.61 -8.43
N LYS A 252 19.88 4.47 -9.05
CA LYS A 252 19.69 4.22 -10.48
C LYS A 252 18.21 3.92 -10.82
N LEU A 253 17.34 4.87 -10.54
CA LEU A 253 15.89 4.68 -10.66
C LEU A 253 15.44 4.28 -12.07
N ALA A 254 16.00 4.91 -13.11
CA ALA A 254 15.64 4.61 -14.49
C ALA A 254 16.10 3.19 -14.91
N GLU A 255 17.24 2.71 -14.38
CA GLU A 255 17.71 1.33 -14.58
C GLU A 255 16.78 0.34 -13.88
N ALA A 256 16.33 0.65 -12.64
CA ALA A 256 15.36 -0.17 -11.93
C ALA A 256 14.02 -0.29 -12.69
N VAL A 257 13.51 0.81 -13.25
CA VAL A 257 12.31 0.81 -14.11
C VAL A 257 12.52 -0.10 -15.32
N ALA A 258 13.65 0.02 -16.01
CA ALA A 258 13.96 -0.80 -17.18
C ALA A 258 14.03 -2.31 -16.86
N LEU A 259 14.60 -2.66 -15.70
CA LEU A 259 14.67 -4.07 -15.25
C LEU A 259 13.28 -4.62 -14.90
N LEU A 260 12.40 -3.82 -14.29
CA LEU A 260 11.03 -4.23 -14.02
C LEU A 260 10.21 -4.43 -15.30
N GLU A 261 10.38 -3.56 -16.30
CA GLU A 261 9.79 -3.74 -17.62
C GLU A 261 10.32 -5.01 -18.31
N GLN A 262 11.64 -5.26 -18.23
CA GLN A 262 12.26 -6.48 -18.75
C GLN A 262 11.75 -7.74 -18.04
N ALA A 263 11.49 -7.66 -16.74
CA ALA A 263 10.87 -8.73 -15.97
C ALA A 263 9.41 -9.00 -16.38
N GLY A 264 8.77 -8.05 -17.09
CA GLY A 264 7.38 -8.15 -17.51
C GLY A 264 6.38 -7.66 -16.45
N ALA A 265 6.79 -6.88 -15.44
CA ALA A 265 5.87 -6.35 -14.45
C ALA A 265 4.76 -5.49 -15.11
N ASP A 266 3.50 -5.71 -14.71
CA ASP A 266 2.33 -5.02 -15.27
C ASP A 266 2.16 -3.59 -14.73
N GLY A 267 2.74 -3.31 -13.57
CA GLY A 267 2.74 -2.01 -12.91
C GLY A 267 3.77 -1.97 -11.80
N VAL A 268 3.94 -0.82 -11.15
CA VAL A 268 4.83 -0.67 -10.00
C VAL A 268 4.32 0.38 -9.04
N PHE A 269 4.42 0.11 -7.74
CA PHE A 269 4.22 1.14 -6.72
C PHE A 269 5.48 1.99 -6.59
N THR A 270 5.32 3.31 -6.58
CA THR A 270 6.43 4.24 -6.40
C THR A 270 6.03 5.45 -5.57
N ASP A 271 6.97 5.89 -4.72
CA ASP A 271 6.85 7.17 -4.00
C ASP A 271 7.21 8.38 -4.92
N ASP A 272 7.80 8.11 -6.10
CA ASP A 272 8.34 9.12 -7.01
C ASP A 272 7.70 9.07 -8.42
N PRO A 273 6.36 9.18 -8.56
CA PRO A 273 5.71 9.02 -9.87
C PRO A 273 6.14 10.07 -10.90
N ALA A 274 6.54 11.26 -10.46
CA ALA A 274 7.07 12.31 -11.35
C ALA A 274 8.39 11.91 -12.05
N LEU A 275 9.15 10.98 -11.49
CA LEU A 275 10.38 10.44 -12.07
C LEU A 275 10.15 9.13 -12.81
N VAL A 276 9.29 8.26 -12.28
CA VAL A 276 9.02 6.91 -12.84
C VAL A 276 8.18 6.99 -14.11
N VAL A 277 7.09 7.76 -14.13
CA VAL A 277 6.21 7.86 -15.31
C VAL A 277 6.94 8.33 -16.58
N PRO A 278 7.81 9.35 -16.55
CA PRO A 278 8.61 9.69 -17.73
C PRO A 278 9.61 8.61 -18.16
N ALA A 279 10.14 7.82 -17.22
CA ALA A 279 11.05 6.71 -17.56
C ALA A 279 10.33 5.59 -18.34
N LEU A 280 9.10 5.25 -17.95
CA LEU A 280 8.22 4.30 -18.67
C LEU A 280 7.86 4.74 -20.09
N ARG A 281 7.79 6.06 -20.38
CA ARG A 281 7.34 6.62 -21.67
C ARG A 281 8.45 6.85 -22.69
N ARG A 282 9.71 6.65 -22.32
CA ARG A 282 10.87 6.93 -23.20
C ARG A 282 11.24 5.79 -24.13
N ARG A 283 10.40 4.77 -24.24
CA ARG A 283 10.61 3.61 -25.10
C ARG A 283 9.58 3.45 -26.18
#